data_63533eed3891b1afd9c37f4a1fc36df7
#
_entry.id   63533eed3891b1afd9c37f4a1fc36df7
#
_cell.length_a   1.000
_cell.length_b   1.000
_cell.length_c   1.000
_cell.angle_alpha   90.00
_cell.angle_beta   90.00
_cell.angle_gamma   90.00
#
_symmetry.space_group_name_H-M   'P 1'
#
loop_
_entity.id
_entity.type
_entity.pdbx_description
1 polymer ?
#
loop_
_entity_poly.entity_id
_entity_poly.type
_entity_poly.pdbx_seq_one_letter_code
_entity_poly.pdbx_strand_id
1 'polypeptide(L)'
;VIDMMQKLNLQVKEEHSRHSFFLLMEEVTLATCKQAVEWIFENNFQEDRADLLNMVITSPGGDLNAAFALVDTMRGSAIPIRTIGLGQIASAGLMIFIAGEKGNRILTPNTSILSHQYSWGAFGKEHELFATVKEFDLTTKRMISHYKKCTGLSEKKIREVLLPPQDMWLSATEAKELGLCDAVKDIN
;
A
#
# COMPACT_ATOMS: atom_id res chain seq x y z
N VAL A 1 3.56 -15.95 44.56
CA VAL A 1 4.77 -16.22 43.75
C VAL A 1 4.35 -16.56 42.31
N ILE A 2 3.40 -17.49 42.08
CA ILE A 2 2.93 -17.88 40.73
C ILE A 2 2.26 -16.69 40.00
N ASP A 3 1.44 -15.91 40.69
CA ASP A 3 0.76 -14.72 40.14
C ASP A 3 1.76 -13.60 39.72
N MET A 4 2.84 -13.44 40.48
CA MET A 4 3.91 -12.50 40.17
C MET A 4 4.75 -12.93 38.97
N MET A 5 4.99 -14.25 38.81
CA MET A 5 5.69 -14.79 37.64
C MET A 5 4.81 -14.72 36.37
N GLN A 6 3.50 -14.90 36.49
CA GLN A 6 2.57 -14.73 35.38
C GLN A 6 2.48 -13.25 34.92
N LYS A 7 2.44 -12.31 35.86
CA LYS A 7 2.51 -10.86 35.55
C LYS A 7 3.84 -10.45 34.94
N LEU A 8 4.95 -11.00 35.44
CA LEU A 8 6.28 -10.77 34.85
C LEU A 8 6.40 -11.34 33.45
N ASN A 9 5.87 -12.55 33.20
CA ASN A 9 5.82 -13.15 31.86
C ASN A 9 4.91 -12.39 30.90
N LEU A 10 3.81 -11.78 31.38
CA LEU A 10 2.96 -10.91 30.57
C LEU A 10 3.67 -9.60 30.23
N GLN A 11 4.35 -8.96 31.19
CA GLN A 11 5.17 -7.76 30.93
C GLN A 11 6.33 -8.05 29.98
N VAL A 12 7.05 -9.16 30.14
CA VAL A 12 8.13 -9.58 29.23
C VAL A 12 7.61 -9.89 27.82
N LYS A 13 6.36 -10.35 27.67
CA LYS A 13 5.72 -10.53 26.35
C LYS A 13 5.34 -9.20 25.67
N GLU A 14 4.97 -8.19 26.44
CA GLU A 14 4.66 -6.86 25.88
C GLU A 14 5.93 -6.08 25.47
N GLU A 15 7.09 -6.36 26.06
CA GLU A 15 8.35 -5.67 25.75
C GLU A 15 9.09 -6.21 24.51
N HIS A 16 8.65 -7.28 23.87
CA HIS A 16 9.35 -7.92 22.74
C HIS A 16 8.47 -8.11 21.49
N SER A 17 7.67 -7.10 21.14
CA SER A 17 7.05 -7.08 19.83
C SER A 17 8.13 -6.96 18.75
N ARG A 18 8.30 -8.01 17.93
CA ARG A 18 9.30 -8.02 16.85
C ARG A 18 8.75 -7.31 15.63
N HIS A 19 9.43 -6.26 15.22
CA HIS A 19 9.10 -5.52 14.03
C HIS A 19 10.16 -5.75 12.95
N SER A 20 9.73 -6.04 11.74
CA SER A 20 10.58 -6.03 10.55
C SER A 20 10.25 -4.81 9.69
N PHE A 21 11.24 -4.23 9.03
CA PHE A 21 11.10 -3.01 8.24
C PHE A 21 11.57 -3.23 6.80
N PHE A 22 10.83 -2.70 5.85
CA PHE A 22 11.20 -2.59 4.44
C PHE A 22 11.04 -1.15 3.98
N LEU A 23 12.03 -0.65 3.24
CA LEU A 23 12.02 0.72 2.68
C LEU A 23 11.75 0.67 1.17
N LEU A 24 10.55 1.07 0.75
CA LEU A 24 10.19 1.30 -0.64
C LEU A 24 10.30 2.80 -0.92
N MET A 25 11.54 3.29 -1.12
CA MET A 25 11.83 4.71 -1.30
C MET A 25 12.35 5.01 -2.71
N GLU A 26 11.62 4.54 -3.71
CA GLU A 26 11.99 4.61 -5.11
C GLU A 26 10.80 4.39 -6.04
N GLU A 27 11.06 4.34 -7.34
CA GLU A 27 10.06 4.03 -8.36
C GLU A 27 9.52 2.60 -8.17
N VAL A 28 8.22 2.43 -8.40
CA VAL A 28 7.57 1.11 -8.42
C VAL A 28 7.92 0.40 -9.72
N THR A 29 8.78 -0.60 -9.61
CA THR A 29 9.21 -1.46 -10.72
C THR A 29 9.03 -2.94 -10.35
N LEU A 30 9.14 -3.82 -11.33
CA LEU A 30 9.13 -5.26 -11.04
C LEU A 30 10.28 -5.66 -10.09
N ALA A 31 11.46 -5.03 -10.22
CA ALA A 31 12.60 -5.31 -9.37
C ALA A 31 12.39 -4.87 -7.92
N THR A 32 11.87 -3.64 -7.70
CA THR A 32 11.62 -3.11 -6.36
C THR A 32 10.47 -3.83 -5.67
N CYS A 33 9.41 -4.17 -6.41
CA CYS A 33 8.31 -4.98 -5.87
C CYS A 33 8.75 -6.42 -5.56
N LYS A 34 9.64 -7.02 -6.37
CA LYS A 34 10.21 -8.35 -6.10
C LYS A 34 10.92 -8.38 -4.75
N GLN A 35 11.75 -7.38 -4.45
CA GLN A 35 12.44 -7.29 -3.15
C GLN A 35 11.46 -7.22 -1.97
N ALA A 36 10.38 -6.45 -2.12
CA ALA A 36 9.34 -6.37 -1.10
C ALA A 36 8.58 -7.70 -0.92
N VAL A 37 8.29 -8.39 -2.02
CA VAL A 37 7.68 -9.73 -2.02
C VAL A 37 8.58 -10.75 -1.33
N GLU A 38 9.87 -10.77 -1.65
CA GLU A 38 10.86 -11.63 -1.01
C GLU A 38 10.93 -11.37 0.49
N TRP A 39 10.99 -10.11 0.92
CA TRP A 39 10.96 -9.72 2.33
C TRP A 39 9.68 -10.19 3.06
N ILE A 40 8.50 -10.09 2.43
CA ILE A 40 7.25 -10.58 3.01
C ILE A 40 7.30 -12.10 3.17
N PHE A 41 7.76 -12.84 2.16
CA PHE A 41 7.87 -14.30 2.22
C PHE A 41 8.89 -14.74 3.28
N GLU A 42 10.08 -14.14 3.31
CA GLU A 42 11.10 -14.45 4.31
C GLU A 42 10.55 -14.33 5.73
N ASN A 43 9.86 -13.21 6.05
CA ASN A 43 9.27 -13.03 7.37
C ASN A 43 8.13 -14.03 7.67
N ASN A 44 7.32 -14.40 6.67
CA ASN A 44 6.21 -15.33 6.89
C ASN A 44 6.67 -16.78 7.10
N PHE A 45 7.83 -17.18 6.53
CA PHE A 45 8.34 -18.55 6.62
C PHE A 45 9.40 -18.78 7.68
N GLN A 46 9.84 -17.72 8.39
CA GLN A 46 10.76 -17.87 9.52
C GLN A 46 10.05 -18.48 10.74
N GLU A 47 10.77 -19.35 11.48
CA GLU A 47 10.26 -19.89 12.76
C GLU A 47 10.03 -18.78 13.78
N ASP A 48 10.94 -17.81 13.80
CA ASP A 48 10.99 -16.66 14.70
C ASP A 48 10.51 -15.38 14.01
N ARG A 49 9.32 -15.46 13.42
CA ARG A 49 8.74 -14.39 12.59
C ARG A 49 8.40 -13.13 13.37
N ALA A 50 8.40 -12.00 12.66
CA ALA A 50 7.94 -10.72 13.19
C ALA A 50 6.44 -10.76 13.54
N ASP A 51 6.03 -9.96 14.51
CA ASP A 51 4.61 -9.76 14.86
C ASP A 51 3.94 -8.71 13.96
N LEU A 52 4.76 -7.80 13.40
CA LEU A 52 4.32 -6.72 12.53
C LEU A 52 5.39 -6.39 11.49
N LEU A 53 4.99 -6.34 10.24
CA LEU A 53 5.81 -5.86 9.13
C LEU A 53 5.54 -4.37 8.89
N ASN A 54 6.58 -3.58 8.80
CA ASN A 54 6.48 -2.14 8.55
C ASN A 54 7.07 -1.82 7.17
N MET A 55 6.23 -1.42 6.24
CA MET A 55 6.66 -0.94 4.92
C MET A 55 6.64 0.58 4.91
N VAL A 56 7.82 1.18 4.85
CA VAL A 56 8.00 2.63 4.74
C VAL A 56 8.05 3.01 3.27
N ILE A 57 7.19 3.93 2.84
CA ILE A 57 6.95 4.22 1.43
C ILE A 57 7.18 5.70 1.14
N THR A 58 8.03 5.96 0.17
CA THR A 58 8.16 7.23 -0.56
C THR A 58 8.34 6.87 -2.04
N SER A 59 7.38 7.19 -2.90
CA SER A 59 7.45 6.74 -4.29
C SER A 59 6.73 7.68 -5.26
N PRO A 60 7.32 7.96 -6.43
CA PRO A 60 6.64 8.68 -7.51
C PRO A 60 5.61 7.81 -8.24
N GLY A 61 5.51 6.52 -7.92
CA GLY A 61 4.72 5.54 -8.66
C GLY A 61 5.55 4.73 -9.65
N GLY A 62 4.94 4.23 -10.71
CA GLY A 62 5.59 3.42 -11.74
C GLY A 62 4.70 2.28 -12.25
N ASP A 63 5.22 1.07 -12.35
CA ASP A 63 4.53 -0.10 -12.90
C ASP A 63 3.37 -0.55 -12.03
N LEU A 64 2.16 -0.40 -12.55
CA LEU A 64 0.93 -0.75 -11.83
C LEU A 64 0.73 -2.28 -11.71
N ASN A 65 1.23 -3.09 -12.66
CA ASN A 65 1.14 -4.55 -12.57
C ASN A 65 2.09 -5.08 -11.49
N ALA A 66 3.29 -4.52 -11.40
CA ALA A 66 4.22 -4.81 -10.30
C ALA A 66 3.61 -4.42 -8.94
N ALA A 67 2.96 -3.25 -8.86
CA ALA A 67 2.25 -2.83 -7.66
C ALA A 67 1.17 -3.82 -7.25
N PHE A 68 0.33 -4.29 -8.18
CA PHE A 68 -0.72 -5.26 -7.86
C PHE A 68 -0.18 -6.63 -7.44
N ALA A 69 0.94 -7.08 -8.02
CA ALA A 69 1.60 -8.30 -7.55
C ALA A 69 2.04 -8.19 -6.09
N LEU A 70 2.60 -7.03 -5.71
CA LEU A 70 2.95 -6.75 -4.32
C LEU A 70 1.71 -6.62 -3.43
N VAL A 71 0.65 -5.93 -3.87
CA VAL A 71 -0.62 -5.80 -3.16
C VAL A 71 -1.24 -7.17 -2.85
N ASP A 72 -1.23 -8.08 -3.81
CA ASP A 72 -1.77 -9.44 -3.60
C ASP A 72 -0.90 -10.23 -2.61
N THR A 73 0.42 -10.06 -2.65
CA THR A 73 1.33 -10.65 -1.66
C THR A 73 1.09 -10.06 -0.25
N MET A 74 0.91 -8.74 -0.13
CA MET A 74 0.59 -8.09 1.15
C MET A 74 -0.70 -8.64 1.75
N ARG A 75 -1.73 -8.84 0.92
CA ARG A 75 -3.02 -9.40 1.34
C ARG A 75 -2.95 -10.87 1.73
N GLY A 76 -2.01 -11.62 1.16
CA GLY A 76 -1.75 -13.02 1.48
C GLY A 76 -0.85 -13.24 2.69
N SER A 77 -0.25 -12.18 3.24
CA SER A 77 0.63 -12.29 4.40
C SER A 77 -0.15 -12.72 5.66
N ALA A 78 0.41 -13.68 6.38
CA ALA A 78 -0.10 -14.08 7.69
C ALA A 78 0.27 -13.08 8.81
N ILE A 79 1.27 -12.23 8.55
CA ILE A 79 1.71 -11.17 9.46
C ILE A 79 1.07 -9.85 8.98
N PRO A 80 0.43 -9.07 9.86
CA PRO A 80 -0.14 -7.78 9.47
C PRO A 80 0.95 -6.84 8.95
N ILE A 81 0.62 -6.06 7.91
CA ILE A 81 1.55 -5.11 7.29
C ILE A 81 1.08 -3.69 7.55
N ARG A 82 1.87 -2.94 8.32
CA ARG A 82 1.72 -1.50 8.48
C ARG A 82 2.38 -0.80 7.31
N THR A 83 1.69 0.18 6.73
CA THR A 83 2.28 1.10 5.75
C THR A 83 2.49 2.48 6.37
N ILE A 84 3.68 3.03 6.16
CA ILE A 84 4.09 4.34 6.67
C ILE A 84 4.50 5.19 5.48
N GLY A 85 3.73 6.23 5.19
CA GLY A 85 3.98 7.11 4.06
C GLY A 85 4.75 8.35 4.45
N LEU A 86 5.82 8.65 3.70
CA LEU A 86 6.70 9.79 3.88
C LEU A 86 6.82 10.61 2.60
N GLY A 87 6.91 11.92 2.74
CA GLY A 87 7.23 12.84 1.63
C GLY A 87 6.19 12.79 0.51
N GLN A 88 6.34 11.88 -0.45
CA GLN A 88 5.41 11.75 -1.58
C GLN A 88 5.00 10.31 -1.78
N ILE A 89 3.70 10.08 -1.97
CA ILE A 89 3.15 8.79 -2.38
C ILE A 89 2.25 9.02 -3.60
N ALA A 90 2.70 8.56 -4.76
CA ALA A 90 2.03 8.85 -6.01
C ALA A 90 1.66 7.58 -6.79
N SER A 91 0.52 7.63 -7.50
CA SER A 91 0.17 6.66 -8.55
C SER A 91 0.21 5.20 -8.06
N ALA A 92 1.03 4.34 -8.69
CA ALA A 92 1.20 2.94 -8.29
C ALA A 92 1.70 2.79 -6.83
N GLY A 93 2.49 3.74 -6.32
CA GLY A 93 2.92 3.79 -4.92
C GLY A 93 1.74 3.96 -3.96
N LEU A 94 0.72 4.72 -4.35
CA LEU A 94 -0.52 4.85 -3.58
C LEU A 94 -1.30 3.53 -3.52
N MET A 95 -1.31 2.75 -4.60
CA MET A 95 -1.96 1.42 -4.60
C MET A 95 -1.32 0.50 -3.55
N ILE A 96 0.00 0.52 -3.44
CA ILE A 96 0.73 -0.25 -2.42
C ILE A 96 0.43 0.30 -1.02
N PHE A 97 0.49 1.61 -0.83
CA PHE A 97 0.30 2.23 0.48
C PHE A 97 -1.07 1.90 1.08
N ILE A 98 -2.16 2.05 0.31
CA ILE A 98 -3.52 1.80 0.81
C ILE A 98 -3.83 0.31 1.03
N ALA A 99 -2.97 -0.59 0.56
CA ALA A 99 -3.07 -2.03 0.79
C ALA A 99 -2.64 -2.47 2.20
N GLY A 100 -2.02 -1.58 2.97
CA GLY A 100 -1.68 -1.84 4.37
C GLY A 100 -2.87 -2.26 5.21
N GLU A 101 -2.62 -2.98 6.29
CA GLU A 101 -3.66 -3.45 7.22
C GLU A 101 -4.50 -2.28 7.73
N LYS A 102 -5.82 -2.44 7.71
CA LYS A 102 -6.73 -1.39 8.18
C LYS A 102 -6.48 -1.07 9.65
N GLY A 103 -6.36 0.22 9.97
CA GLY A 103 -5.93 0.71 11.29
C GLY A 103 -4.42 0.96 11.37
N ASN A 104 -3.64 0.47 10.39
CA ASN A 104 -2.18 0.54 10.36
C ASN A 104 -1.60 1.32 9.17
N ARG A 105 -2.40 2.12 8.46
CA ARG A 105 -1.93 2.98 7.36
C ARG A 105 -1.67 4.38 7.89
N ILE A 106 -0.40 4.76 7.99
CA ILE A 106 0.04 6.00 8.65
C ILE A 106 0.68 6.92 7.62
N LEU A 107 0.28 8.19 7.56
CA LEU A 107 0.96 9.25 6.86
C LEU A 107 1.62 10.20 7.85
N THR A 108 2.82 10.69 7.51
CA THR A 108 3.39 11.83 8.23
C THR A 108 2.75 13.14 7.75
N PRO A 109 2.74 14.21 8.59
CA PRO A 109 2.06 15.47 8.26
C PRO A 109 2.55 16.13 6.95
N ASN A 110 3.82 15.92 6.58
CA ASN A 110 4.43 16.48 5.38
C ASN A 110 4.26 15.61 4.13
N THR A 111 3.47 14.53 4.18
CA THR A 111 3.26 13.65 3.04
C THR A 111 2.21 14.22 2.09
N SER A 112 2.54 14.30 0.80
CA SER A 112 1.60 14.57 -0.29
C SER A 112 1.24 13.29 -1.02
N ILE A 113 -0.02 13.21 -1.46
CA ILE A 113 -0.57 12.08 -2.19
C ILE A 113 -0.94 12.53 -3.59
N LEU A 114 -0.55 11.75 -4.61
CA LEU A 114 -1.05 11.92 -5.97
C LEU A 114 -1.90 10.71 -6.36
N SER A 115 -3.15 10.98 -6.69
CA SER A 115 -4.05 10.02 -7.36
C SER A 115 -4.41 10.52 -8.75
N HIS A 116 -4.37 9.65 -9.72
CA HIS A 116 -4.72 9.95 -11.11
C HIS A 116 -5.20 8.71 -11.85
N GLN A 117 -5.80 8.92 -13.02
CA GLN A 117 -6.15 7.84 -13.93
C GLN A 117 -4.89 7.11 -14.42
N TYR A 118 -5.05 5.84 -14.77
CA TYR A 118 -3.98 5.06 -15.37
C TYR A 118 -3.54 5.66 -16.69
N SER A 119 -2.27 6.04 -16.79
CA SER A 119 -1.68 6.52 -18.03
C SER A 119 -1.21 5.33 -18.87
N TRP A 120 -1.62 5.31 -20.15
CA TRP A 120 -1.27 4.25 -21.08
C TRP A 120 -1.10 4.79 -22.50
N GLY A 121 -0.44 4.00 -23.31
CA GLY A 121 -0.30 4.25 -24.73
C GLY A 121 -0.26 2.93 -25.48
N ALA A 122 -0.70 2.91 -26.71
CA ALA A 122 -0.64 1.75 -27.57
C ALA A 122 -0.20 2.14 -28.97
N PHE A 123 0.66 1.31 -29.55
CA PHE A 123 1.10 1.40 -30.92
C PHE A 123 1.20 -0.01 -31.51
N GLY A 124 0.65 -0.23 -32.68
CA GLY A 124 0.67 -1.56 -33.29
C GLY A 124 -0.43 -1.76 -34.32
N LYS A 125 -0.66 -3.00 -34.70
CA LYS A 125 -1.76 -3.38 -35.62
C LYS A 125 -3.11 -3.30 -34.93
N GLU A 126 -4.17 -3.24 -35.69
CA GLU A 126 -5.55 -3.09 -35.21
C GLU A 126 -5.89 -4.06 -34.08
N HIS A 127 -5.62 -5.36 -34.26
CA HIS A 127 -5.93 -6.38 -33.24
C HIS A 127 -5.10 -6.23 -31.96
N GLU A 128 -3.86 -5.72 -32.06
CA GLU A 128 -3.00 -5.42 -30.91
C GLU A 128 -3.56 -4.22 -30.13
N LEU A 129 -4.08 -3.20 -30.82
CA LEU A 129 -4.72 -2.05 -30.19
C LEU A 129 -5.99 -2.45 -29.43
N PHE A 130 -6.83 -3.30 -30.02
CA PHE A 130 -8.01 -3.84 -29.30
C PHE A 130 -7.63 -4.66 -28.07
N ALA A 131 -6.58 -5.46 -28.13
CA ALA A 131 -6.08 -6.21 -26.99
C ALA A 131 -5.60 -5.25 -25.87
N THR A 132 -4.92 -4.17 -26.22
CA THR A 132 -4.46 -3.14 -25.27
C THR A 132 -5.64 -2.38 -24.64
N VAL A 133 -6.68 -2.04 -25.39
CA VAL A 133 -7.91 -1.45 -24.84
C VAL A 133 -8.58 -2.39 -23.83
N LYS A 134 -8.57 -3.69 -24.09
CA LYS A 134 -9.09 -4.68 -23.17
C LYS A 134 -8.28 -4.74 -21.85
N GLU A 135 -6.96 -4.69 -21.94
CA GLU A 135 -6.08 -4.64 -20.76
C GLU A 135 -6.31 -3.37 -19.94
N PHE A 136 -6.45 -2.21 -20.60
CA PHE A 136 -6.77 -0.95 -19.92
C PHE A 136 -8.10 -1.03 -19.14
N ASP A 137 -9.16 -1.61 -19.70
CA ASP A 137 -10.44 -1.81 -19.01
C ASP A 137 -10.28 -2.71 -17.77
N LEU A 138 -9.52 -3.80 -17.89
CA LEU A 138 -9.22 -4.69 -16.77
C LEU A 138 -8.44 -3.97 -15.67
N THR A 139 -7.46 -3.19 -16.04
CA THR A 139 -6.61 -2.43 -15.09
C THR A 139 -7.43 -1.35 -14.37
N THR A 140 -8.26 -0.61 -15.09
CA THR A 140 -9.16 0.38 -14.48
C THR A 140 -10.13 -0.28 -13.48
N LYS A 141 -10.69 -1.44 -13.81
CA LYS A 141 -11.55 -2.19 -12.90
C LYS A 141 -10.81 -2.66 -11.66
N ARG A 142 -9.55 -3.13 -11.80
CA ARG A 142 -8.70 -3.50 -10.65
C ARG A 142 -8.44 -2.31 -9.73
N MET A 143 -8.09 -1.15 -10.28
CA MET A 143 -7.87 0.08 -9.49
C MET A 143 -9.13 0.48 -8.71
N ILE A 144 -10.28 0.53 -9.36
CA ILE A 144 -11.55 0.89 -8.71
C ILE A 144 -11.89 -0.11 -7.60
N SER A 145 -11.78 -1.41 -7.88
CA SER A 145 -12.03 -2.45 -6.90
C SER A 145 -11.10 -2.33 -5.69
N HIS A 146 -9.83 -2.01 -5.93
CA HIS A 146 -8.84 -1.81 -4.88
C HIS A 146 -9.19 -0.59 -4.02
N TYR A 147 -9.46 0.56 -4.62
CA TYR A 147 -9.92 1.75 -3.88
C TYR A 147 -11.18 1.46 -3.06
N LYS A 148 -12.20 0.83 -3.64
CA LYS A 148 -13.43 0.45 -2.91
C LYS A 148 -13.11 -0.37 -1.67
N LYS A 149 -12.27 -1.39 -1.81
CA LYS A 149 -11.89 -2.30 -0.72
C LYS A 149 -11.13 -1.55 0.39
N CYS A 150 -10.23 -0.65 0.04
CA CYS A 150 -9.35 0.03 1.00
C CYS A 150 -10.00 1.24 1.67
N THR A 151 -10.89 1.97 0.97
CA THR A 151 -11.46 3.23 1.46
C THR A 151 -12.94 3.12 1.86
N GLY A 152 -13.67 2.16 1.30
CA GLY A 152 -15.13 2.08 1.45
C GLY A 152 -15.92 3.05 0.56
N LEU A 153 -15.24 3.87 -0.25
CA LEU A 153 -15.90 4.82 -1.16
C LEU A 153 -16.69 4.10 -2.27
N SER A 154 -17.78 4.71 -2.72
CA SER A 154 -18.50 4.24 -3.90
C SER A 154 -17.67 4.44 -5.17
N GLU A 155 -17.91 3.64 -6.21
CA GLU A 155 -17.23 3.81 -7.51
C GLU A 155 -17.43 5.22 -8.08
N LYS A 156 -18.63 5.79 -7.95
CA LYS A 156 -18.92 7.15 -8.38
C LYS A 156 -17.97 8.14 -7.69
N LYS A 157 -17.86 8.05 -6.38
CA LYS A 157 -16.99 8.96 -5.59
C LYS A 157 -15.51 8.76 -5.93
N ILE A 158 -15.07 7.51 -6.16
CA ILE A 158 -13.70 7.22 -6.59
C ILE A 158 -13.38 7.90 -7.91
N ARG A 159 -14.27 7.77 -8.91
CA ARG A 159 -14.08 8.40 -10.21
C ARG A 159 -14.07 9.93 -10.14
N GLU A 160 -14.88 10.52 -9.24
CA GLU A 160 -14.97 11.97 -9.05
C GLU A 160 -13.74 12.55 -8.33
N VAL A 161 -13.23 11.88 -7.29
CA VAL A 161 -12.25 12.49 -6.37
C VAL A 161 -10.87 11.84 -6.38
N LEU A 162 -10.73 10.60 -6.85
CA LEU A 162 -9.44 9.90 -6.90
C LEU A 162 -8.97 9.63 -8.32
N LEU A 163 -9.89 9.50 -9.27
CA LEU A 163 -9.59 9.22 -10.68
C LEU A 163 -10.28 10.22 -11.63
N PRO A 164 -10.26 11.54 -11.32
CA PRO A 164 -10.77 12.54 -12.27
C PRO A 164 -9.87 12.63 -13.51
N PRO A 165 -10.26 13.37 -14.55
CA PRO A 165 -9.44 13.57 -15.76
C PRO A 165 -8.11 14.31 -15.52
N GLN A 166 -7.96 14.99 -14.38
CA GLN A 166 -6.75 15.70 -13.98
C GLN A 166 -6.05 14.99 -12.81
N ASP A 167 -4.78 15.31 -12.60
CA ASP A 167 -4.03 14.87 -11.43
C ASP A 167 -4.63 15.43 -10.13
N MET A 168 -4.89 14.56 -9.17
CA MET A 168 -5.44 14.93 -7.87
C MET A 168 -4.35 14.86 -6.80
N TRP A 169 -3.90 16.02 -6.37
CA TRP A 169 -2.99 16.16 -5.26
C TRP A 169 -3.75 16.35 -3.95
N LEU A 170 -3.36 15.61 -2.93
CA LEU A 170 -3.98 15.63 -1.61
C LEU A 170 -2.90 15.81 -0.54
N SER A 171 -3.21 16.59 0.48
CA SER A 171 -2.49 16.60 1.74
C SER A 171 -2.75 15.31 2.52
N ALA A 172 -1.93 15.03 3.53
CA ALA A 172 -2.14 13.88 4.41
C ALA A 172 -3.53 13.94 5.11
N THR A 173 -4.01 15.13 5.46
CA THR A 173 -5.32 15.32 6.10
C THR A 173 -6.46 15.00 5.14
N GLU A 174 -6.44 15.51 3.91
CA GLU A 174 -7.45 15.20 2.88
C GLU A 174 -7.45 13.71 2.53
N ALA A 175 -6.26 13.10 2.46
CA ALA A 175 -6.13 11.64 2.25
C ALA A 175 -6.80 10.84 3.38
N LYS A 176 -6.68 11.29 4.64
CA LYS A 176 -7.36 10.68 5.77
C LYS A 176 -8.88 10.83 5.69
N GLU A 177 -9.39 11.99 5.32
CA GLU A 177 -10.83 12.24 5.15
C GLU A 177 -11.45 11.34 4.06
N LEU A 178 -10.67 10.99 3.03
CA LEU A 178 -11.07 10.05 1.97
C LEU A 178 -10.84 8.57 2.35
N GLY A 179 -10.33 8.28 3.55
CA GLY A 179 -10.07 6.91 4.01
C GLY A 179 -8.86 6.25 3.35
N LEU A 180 -7.96 7.02 2.73
CA LEU A 180 -6.71 6.50 2.15
C LEU A 180 -5.69 6.12 3.23
N CYS A 181 -5.76 6.73 4.41
CA CYS A 181 -4.97 6.35 5.58
C CYS A 181 -5.84 6.33 6.85
N ASP A 182 -5.30 5.74 7.90
CA ASP A 182 -5.98 5.60 9.20
C ASP A 182 -5.53 6.66 10.21
N ALA A 183 -4.29 7.11 10.10
CA ALA A 183 -3.72 8.15 10.96
C ALA A 183 -2.78 9.08 10.20
N VAL A 184 -2.76 10.35 10.66
CA VAL A 184 -1.71 11.32 10.31
C VAL A 184 -0.99 11.67 11.60
N LYS A 185 0.28 11.32 11.71
CA LYS A 185 1.11 11.55 12.90
C LYS A 185 2.60 11.46 12.60
N ASP A 186 3.42 11.99 13.49
CA ASP A 186 4.85 11.77 13.46
C ASP A 186 5.20 10.29 13.72
N ILE A 187 6.37 9.87 13.24
CA ILE A 187 6.88 8.52 13.50
C ILE A 187 7.53 8.55 14.89
N ASN A 188 6.90 7.84 15.82
CA ASN A 188 7.42 7.62 17.17
C ASN A 188 7.66 6.14 17.37
#